data_6f0731e948670d94a61dab14a6ce9433
#
_entry.id   6f0731e948670d94a61dab14a6ce9433
#
_cell.length_a   1.000
_cell.length_b   1.000
_cell.length_c   1.000
_cell.angle_alpha   90.00
_cell.angle_beta   90.00
_cell.angle_gamma   90.00
#
_symmetry.space_group_name_H-M   'P 1'
#
loop_
_entity.id
_entity.type
_entity.pdbx_description
1 polymer ?
#
loop_
_entity_poly.entity_id
_entity_poly.type
_entity_poly.pdbx_seq_one_letter_code
_entity_poly.pdbx_strand_id
1 'polypeptide(L)'
;MIKVLNYIANINKNNKDMKLLYQQPIKNLKIIYNENENNIKYEEYYFSGISPKPKDIKFSDIETNSFKISWNIETIENIENKEIKYRIEIRKENDKFKLIYEGNNNNYIINNLDDNTNYEIRLCSFYNNIISEWTQIYKIKTKILSSVILNNNERKKEYINKIIEWSGYKSMELIYRGTRDGMTANDFHNKCDNKGKTICLFLNDKDNIFGGYSSIPWTNNEVDKTANDCFLFTLSNIYNTEPTKFPYVQERSVCHASNYGPIFGNGTDLYLYNNFMNDNSNGSRFPGSFQDTLGKGKSIFTGDFNNNNKYFKLKEIEVFKIS
;
A
#
# COMPACT_ATOMS: atom_id res chain seq x y z
N MET A 1 27.05 15.60 44.43
CA MET A 1 27.45 15.61 43.01
C MET A 1 28.86 16.22 42.80
N ILE A 2 29.17 17.43 43.24
CA ILE A 2 30.48 18.07 43.04
C ILE A 2 31.65 17.29 43.69
N LYS A 3 31.49 16.68 44.86
CA LYS A 3 32.55 15.86 45.51
C LYS A 3 32.84 14.57 44.75
N VAL A 4 31.87 13.94 44.11
CA VAL A 4 32.04 12.73 43.28
C VAL A 4 32.78 13.06 41.98
N LEU A 5 32.44 14.18 41.34
CA LEU A 5 33.14 14.67 40.15
C LEU A 5 34.62 15.03 40.43
N ASN A 6 34.91 15.62 41.59
CA ASN A 6 36.27 15.93 42.02
C ASN A 6 37.09 14.67 42.37
N TYR A 7 36.44 13.62 42.87
CA TYR A 7 37.06 12.32 43.16
C TYR A 7 37.43 11.60 41.85
N ILE A 8 36.49 11.57 40.89
CA ILE A 8 36.75 11.03 39.55
C ILE A 8 37.84 11.80 38.82
N ALA A 9 37.86 13.13 38.93
CA ALA A 9 38.94 13.96 38.36
C ALA A 9 40.31 13.71 38.99
N ASN A 10 40.38 13.36 40.28
CA ASN A 10 41.65 13.03 40.97
C ASN A 10 42.17 11.63 40.65
N ILE A 11 41.28 10.63 40.44
CA ILE A 11 41.67 9.31 39.95
C ILE A 11 42.25 9.43 38.54
N ASN A 12 41.69 10.30 37.72
CA ASN A 12 42.10 10.50 36.34
C ASN A 12 43.46 11.21 36.17
N LYS A 13 43.92 11.96 37.16
CA LYS A 13 45.22 12.64 37.12
C LYS A 13 46.42 11.71 37.28
N ASN A 14 46.23 10.53 37.87
CA ASN A 14 47.31 9.59 38.19
C ASN A 14 47.49 8.42 37.23
N ASN A 15 46.71 8.35 36.16
CA ASN A 15 46.74 7.20 35.25
C ASN A 15 47.20 7.61 33.85
N LYS A 16 48.43 7.23 33.48
CA LYS A 16 49.05 7.53 32.18
C LYS A 16 48.41 6.82 30.99
N ASP A 17 47.50 5.85 31.23
CA ASP A 17 46.85 5.06 30.19
C ASP A 17 45.51 5.63 29.69
N MET A 18 45.21 6.86 30.06
CA MET A 18 43.92 7.51 29.70
C MET A 18 43.69 7.79 28.22
N LYS A 19 44.70 7.66 27.35
CA LYS A 19 44.48 7.84 25.91
C LYS A 19 43.67 6.73 25.24
N LEU A 20 43.61 5.56 25.87
CA LEU A 20 42.82 4.40 25.39
C LEU A 20 41.36 4.39 25.89
N LEU A 21 41.04 5.12 26.97
CA LEU A 21 39.70 5.13 27.57
C LEU A 21 38.66 6.00 26.82
N TYR A 22 39.12 6.95 25.97
CA TYR A 22 38.21 7.78 25.17
C TYR A 22 37.60 7.08 23.96
N GLN A 23 38.00 5.86 23.64
CA GLN A 23 37.44 5.04 22.59
C GLN A 23 36.50 3.93 23.11
N GLN A 24 36.30 3.84 24.41
CA GLN A 24 35.38 2.87 25.01
C GLN A 24 34.04 3.53 25.40
N PRO A 25 32.92 2.80 25.31
CA PRO A 25 31.61 3.32 25.68
C PRO A 25 31.60 3.82 27.13
N ILE A 26 30.94 4.92 27.38
CA ILE A 26 30.82 5.55 28.69
C ILE A 26 30.26 4.53 29.68
N LYS A 27 31.05 4.13 30.67
CA LYS A 27 30.60 3.28 31.77
C LYS A 27 29.71 4.10 32.69
N ASN A 28 28.49 3.71 32.88
CA ASN A 28 27.67 4.25 33.96
C ASN A 28 28.05 3.54 35.27
N LEU A 29 28.61 4.27 36.19
CA LEU A 29 28.88 3.80 37.54
C LEU A 29 27.64 4.02 38.43
N LYS A 30 27.01 2.95 38.89
CA LYS A 30 26.06 3.03 39.99
C LYS A 30 26.83 2.88 41.30
N ILE A 31 26.90 3.94 42.05
CA ILE A 31 27.50 3.95 43.39
C ILE A 31 26.40 3.54 44.37
N ILE A 32 26.55 2.40 45.00
CA ILE A 32 25.68 1.94 46.11
C ILE A 32 26.45 2.15 47.39
N TYR A 33 25.99 3.09 48.18
CA TYR A 33 26.54 3.29 49.54
C TYR A 33 25.74 2.44 50.54
N ASN A 34 26.43 1.55 51.21
CA ASN A 34 25.83 0.76 52.31
C ASN A 34 26.23 1.41 53.63
N GLU A 35 25.28 2.11 54.26
CA GLU A 35 25.52 2.82 55.53
C GLU A 35 25.92 1.89 56.69
N ASN A 36 25.53 0.62 56.65
CA ASN A 36 25.81 -0.34 57.75
C ASN A 36 27.21 -0.95 57.66
N GLU A 37 27.87 -0.90 56.53
CA GLU A 37 29.20 -1.50 56.37
C GLU A 37 30.31 -0.49 56.14
N ASN A 38 30.02 0.81 56.07
CA ASN A 38 30.96 1.87 55.71
C ASN A 38 31.71 1.54 54.41
N ASN A 39 31.08 0.81 53.51
CA ASN A 39 31.68 0.25 52.29
C ASN A 39 30.96 0.78 51.07
N ILE A 40 31.73 1.23 50.09
CA ILE A 40 31.21 1.69 48.79
C ILE A 40 31.35 0.51 47.83
N LYS A 41 30.21 -0.11 47.45
CA LYS A 41 30.18 -1.09 46.39
C LYS A 41 29.98 -0.38 45.07
N TYR A 42 30.83 -0.68 44.10
CA TYR A 42 30.70 -0.22 42.74
C TYR A 42 30.11 -1.35 41.91
N GLU A 43 28.91 -1.15 41.36
CA GLU A 43 28.40 -2.01 40.30
C GLU A 43 28.74 -1.33 38.97
N GLU A 44 29.63 -1.94 38.21
CA GLU A 44 29.92 -1.50 36.84
C GLU A 44 28.82 -2.00 35.91
N TYR A 45 27.96 -1.10 35.45
CA TYR A 45 27.06 -1.39 34.34
C TYR A 45 27.73 -0.92 33.05
N TYR A 46 28.02 -1.89 32.18
CA TYR A 46 28.42 -1.58 30.82
C TYR A 46 27.20 -1.09 30.05
N PHE A 47 26.96 0.18 30.05
CA PHE A 47 26.09 0.78 29.08
C PHE A 47 26.94 1.04 27.82
N SER A 48 26.77 0.25 26.78
CA SER A 48 27.17 0.70 25.47
C SER A 48 26.31 1.94 25.19
N GLY A 49 26.86 3.14 25.26
CA GLY A 49 26.14 4.40 25.08
C GLY A 49 25.64 4.59 23.65
N ILE A 50 25.37 3.50 22.95
CA ILE A 50 24.96 3.46 21.56
C ILE A 50 23.75 2.51 21.50
N SER A 51 22.61 3.02 21.03
CA SER A 51 21.47 2.17 20.68
C SER A 51 21.90 1.16 19.59
N PRO A 52 21.49 -0.11 19.67
CA PRO A 52 21.94 -1.12 18.72
C PRO A 52 21.44 -0.80 17.31
N LYS A 53 22.35 -0.74 16.36
CA LYS A 53 22.04 -0.43 14.96
C LYS A 53 21.19 -1.56 14.36
N PRO A 54 20.08 -1.25 13.65
CA PRO A 54 19.30 -2.26 12.93
C PRO A 54 20.16 -3.00 11.91
N LYS A 55 20.00 -4.34 11.86
CA LYS A 55 20.72 -5.24 10.93
C LYS A 55 19.76 -6.23 10.26
N ASP A 56 20.27 -7.03 9.34
CA ASP A 56 19.50 -8.05 8.61
C ASP A 56 18.24 -7.46 7.93
N ILE A 57 18.38 -6.29 7.32
CA ILE A 57 17.27 -5.60 6.68
C ILE A 57 16.77 -6.42 5.50
N LYS A 58 15.47 -6.75 5.51
CA LYS A 58 14.80 -7.51 4.44
C LYS A 58 13.62 -6.75 3.91
N PHE A 59 13.45 -6.84 2.59
CA PHE A 59 12.28 -6.34 1.89
C PHE A 59 11.46 -7.50 1.35
N SER A 60 10.16 -7.46 1.55
CA SER A 60 9.20 -8.45 1.05
C SER A 60 7.92 -7.77 0.57
N ASP A 61 7.02 -8.56 -0.05
CA ASP A 61 5.71 -8.08 -0.49
C ASP A 61 5.82 -6.78 -1.29
N ILE A 62 6.78 -6.75 -2.24
CA ILE A 62 7.01 -5.59 -3.09
C ILE A 62 5.88 -5.53 -4.10
N GLU A 63 5.09 -4.44 -4.04
CA GLU A 63 3.93 -4.22 -4.90
C GLU A 63 4.04 -2.87 -5.66
N THR A 64 3.01 -2.52 -6.38
CA THR A 64 2.99 -1.29 -7.18
C THR A 64 3.01 -0.02 -6.34
N ASN A 65 2.47 -0.06 -5.13
CA ASN A 65 2.35 1.10 -4.26
C ASN A 65 2.78 0.84 -2.81
N SER A 66 3.36 -0.31 -2.52
CA SER A 66 3.76 -0.71 -1.17
C SER A 66 4.89 -1.74 -1.18
N PHE A 67 5.55 -1.87 -0.04
CA PHE A 67 6.40 -3.02 0.31
C PHE A 67 6.54 -3.12 1.83
N LYS A 68 6.91 -4.31 2.29
CA LYS A 68 7.21 -4.57 3.69
C LYS A 68 8.71 -4.52 3.92
N ILE A 69 9.12 -3.89 5.01
CA ILE A 69 10.49 -3.92 5.52
C ILE A 69 10.51 -4.59 6.88
N SER A 70 11.53 -5.40 7.15
CA SER A 70 11.79 -6.04 8.44
C SER A 70 13.26 -6.00 8.77
N TRP A 71 13.59 -6.06 10.05
CA TRP A 71 14.96 -5.98 10.55
C TRP A 71 15.13 -6.70 11.87
N ASN A 72 16.37 -6.95 12.23
CA ASN A 72 16.79 -7.45 13.52
C ASN A 72 17.68 -6.41 14.23
N ILE A 73 17.93 -6.63 15.50
CA ILE A 73 18.95 -5.92 16.29
C ILE A 73 19.79 -6.94 17.06
N GLU A 74 20.96 -6.53 17.51
CA GLU A 74 21.69 -7.28 18.51
C GLU A 74 21.00 -7.19 19.85
N THR A 75 20.86 -8.34 20.53
CA THR A 75 20.36 -8.37 21.91
C THR A 75 21.41 -7.69 22.80
N ILE A 76 20.97 -6.71 23.58
CA ILE A 76 21.80 -6.09 24.60
C ILE A 76 21.35 -6.66 25.93
N GLU A 77 22.29 -7.20 26.71
CA GLU A 77 22.02 -7.65 28.06
C GLU A 77 21.41 -6.52 28.88
N ASN A 78 20.36 -6.81 29.63
CA ASN A 78 19.60 -5.88 30.50
C ASN A 78 18.76 -4.81 29.79
N ILE A 79 18.54 -4.87 28.48
CA ILE A 79 17.54 -4.06 27.79
C ILE A 79 16.46 -4.97 27.22
N GLU A 80 15.22 -4.79 27.66
CA GLU A 80 14.09 -5.44 26.99
C GLU A 80 13.92 -4.84 25.61
N ASN A 81 13.84 -5.68 24.56
CA ASN A 81 13.65 -5.25 23.17
C ASN A 81 12.40 -4.36 22.99
N LYS A 82 11.43 -4.41 23.92
CA LYS A 82 10.22 -3.57 23.92
C LYS A 82 10.49 -2.08 24.16
N GLU A 83 11.62 -1.73 24.74
CA GLU A 83 11.98 -0.34 25.05
C GLU A 83 12.71 0.34 23.88
N ILE A 84 13.22 -0.44 22.93
CA ILE A 84 13.92 0.09 21.76
C ILE A 84 12.88 0.51 20.72
N LYS A 85 12.99 1.73 20.28
CA LYS A 85 12.20 2.27 19.18
C LYS A 85 13.07 2.42 17.92
N TYR A 86 12.38 2.45 16.79
CA TYR A 86 13.01 2.55 15.47
C TYR A 86 12.45 3.73 14.71
N ARG A 87 13.29 4.33 13.88
CA ARG A 87 12.89 5.32 12.88
C ARG A 87 13.21 4.78 11.50
N ILE A 88 12.26 4.95 10.59
CA ILE A 88 12.45 4.67 9.17
C ILE A 88 12.28 5.97 8.42
N GLU A 89 13.26 6.28 7.61
CA GLU A 89 13.18 7.38 6.66
C GLU A 89 13.24 6.85 5.23
N ILE A 90 12.44 7.48 4.38
CA ILE A 90 12.36 7.17 2.95
C ILE A 90 12.48 8.43 2.12
N ARG A 91 13.01 8.27 0.91
CA ARG A 91 12.95 9.29 -0.13
C ARG A 91 12.88 8.66 -1.52
N LYS A 92 12.40 9.38 -2.51
CA LYS A 92 12.73 9.13 -3.90
C LYS A 92 14.17 9.55 -4.17
N GLU A 93 14.77 8.96 -5.19
CA GLU A 93 16.13 9.34 -5.59
C GLU A 93 16.23 10.88 -5.79
N ASN A 94 17.24 11.50 -5.19
CA ASN A 94 17.51 12.95 -5.16
C ASN A 94 16.57 13.83 -4.30
N ASP A 95 15.56 13.27 -3.64
CA ASP A 95 14.71 13.99 -2.68
C ASP A 95 15.34 14.05 -1.29
N LYS A 96 14.71 14.81 -0.38
CA LYS A 96 15.05 14.79 1.05
C LYS A 96 14.40 13.58 1.72
N PHE A 97 15.12 13.00 2.69
CA PHE A 97 14.54 11.96 3.55
C PHE A 97 13.35 12.48 4.35
N LYS A 98 12.30 11.69 4.42
CA LYS A 98 11.10 11.92 5.23
C LYS A 98 10.93 10.77 6.22
N LEU A 99 10.66 11.12 7.48
CA LEU A 99 10.29 10.14 8.51
C LEU A 99 8.91 9.57 8.17
N ILE A 100 8.80 8.23 8.12
CA ILE A 100 7.55 7.52 7.81
C ILE A 100 7.12 6.55 8.91
N TYR A 101 8.02 6.23 9.83
CA TYR A 101 7.73 5.34 10.94
C TYR A 101 8.58 5.71 12.15
N GLU A 102 7.93 5.69 13.32
CA GLU A 102 8.56 5.68 14.63
C GLU A 102 7.77 4.76 15.55
N GLY A 103 8.41 3.71 16.09
CA GLY A 103 7.76 2.73 16.95
C GLY A 103 8.67 1.57 17.34
N ASN A 104 8.10 0.58 18.04
CA ASN A 104 8.86 -0.55 18.64
C ASN A 104 8.82 -1.83 17.78
N ASN A 105 7.96 -1.90 16.75
CA ASN A 105 7.89 -3.08 15.90
C ASN A 105 9.16 -3.19 15.05
N ASN A 106 9.60 -4.40 14.83
CA ASN A 106 10.75 -4.74 13.97
C ASN A 106 10.37 -5.02 12.51
N ASN A 107 9.17 -4.62 12.12
CA ASN A 107 8.71 -4.63 10.74
C ASN A 107 7.70 -3.49 10.52
N TYR A 108 7.59 -3.06 9.26
CA TYR A 108 6.65 -2.02 8.85
C TYR A 108 6.24 -2.20 7.39
N ILE A 109 4.98 -1.91 7.07
CA ILE A 109 4.49 -1.87 5.69
C ILE A 109 4.43 -0.42 5.25
N ILE A 110 5.20 -0.09 4.23
CA ILE A 110 5.23 1.25 3.64
C ILE A 110 4.22 1.26 2.51
N ASN A 111 3.23 2.15 2.59
CA ASN A 111 2.13 2.27 1.62
C ASN A 111 2.16 3.65 0.93
N ASN A 112 1.25 3.85 -0.03
CA ASN A 112 1.07 5.10 -0.78
C ASN A 112 2.33 5.51 -1.57
N LEU A 113 3.04 4.54 -2.09
CA LEU A 113 4.19 4.75 -2.96
C LEU A 113 3.73 4.91 -4.41
N ASP A 114 4.58 5.49 -5.23
CA ASP A 114 4.39 5.52 -6.67
C ASP A 114 4.89 4.19 -7.28
N ASP A 115 4.24 3.74 -8.34
CA ASP A 115 4.67 2.55 -9.07
C ASP A 115 5.95 2.81 -9.88
N ASN A 116 6.66 1.74 -10.23
CA ASN A 116 7.90 1.78 -11.02
C ASN A 116 8.95 2.79 -10.53
N THR A 117 8.95 3.11 -9.23
CA THR A 117 9.74 4.19 -8.65
C THR A 117 10.83 3.64 -7.73
N ASN A 118 12.04 4.19 -7.87
CA ASN A 118 13.16 3.89 -6.99
C ASN A 118 13.02 4.69 -5.68
N TYR A 119 13.10 3.97 -4.57
CA TYR A 119 13.11 4.54 -3.23
C TYR A 119 14.42 4.22 -2.53
N GLU A 120 14.87 5.16 -1.73
CA GLU A 120 16.01 5.03 -0.83
C GLU A 120 15.52 5.05 0.61
N ILE A 121 15.99 4.09 1.42
CA ILE A 121 15.52 3.86 2.78
C ILE A 121 16.70 3.73 3.71
N ARG A 122 16.57 4.28 4.90
CA ARG A 122 17.52 4.10 6.00
C ARG A 122 16.76 3.97 7.33
N LEU A 123 17.37 3.27 8.27
CA LEU A 123 16.81 3.01 9.58
C LEU A 123 17.83 3.39 10.66
N CYS A 124 17.31 3.80 11.81
CA CYS A 124 18.07 3.84 13.06
C CYS A 124 17.19 3.33 14.20
N SER A 125 17.81 2.95 15.29
CA SER A 125 17.14 2.68 16.57
C SER A 125 17.42 3.79 17.56
N PHE A 126 16.56 3.89 18.59
CA PHE A 126 16.83 4.77 19.70
C PHE A 126 16.25 4.20 21.00
N TYR A 127 16.95 4.48 22.08
CA TYR A 127 16.62 4.11 23.44
C TYR A 127 17.02 5.24 24.39
N ASN A 128 16.12 5.68 25.25
CA ASN A 128 16.40 6.76 26.22
C ASN A 128 17.10 7.98 25.60
N ASN A 129 16.64 8.45 24.42
CA ASN A 129 17.22 9.57 23.66
C ASN A 129 18.62 9.31 23.07
N ILE A 130 19.15 8.10 23.18
CA ILE A 130 20.38 7.69 22.51
C ILE A 130 20.02 7.07 21.16
N ILE A 131 20.53 7.66 20.08
CA ILE A 131 20.20 7.25 18.70
C ILE A 131 21.40 6.46 18.16
N SER A 132 21.14 5.32 17.48
CA SER A 132 22.18 4.61 16.74
C SER A 132 22.62 5.41 15.50
N GLU A 133 23.72 5.00 14.91
CA GLU A 133 23.98 5.41 13.54
C GLU A 133 22.85 4.94 12.61
N TRP A 134 22.63 5.68 11.53
CA TRP A 134 21.78 5.22 10.45
C TRP A 134 22.38 3.97 9.76
N THR A 135 21.53 3.07 9.30
CA THR A 135 21.97 2.00 8.40
C THR A 135 22.57 2.60 7.12
N GLN A 136 23.23 1.78 6.32
CA GLN A 136 23.46 2.14 4.92
C GLN A 136 22.13 2.43 4.22
N ILE A 137 22.18 3.17 3.13
CA ILE A 137 21.00 3.44 2.31
C ILE A 137 20.69 2.17 1.48
N TYR A 138 19.47 1.67 1.64
CA TYR A 138 18.94 0.56 0.85
C TYR A 138 18.11 1.12 -0.30
N LYS A 139 18.29 0.57 -1.49
CA LYS A 139 17.51 0.92 -2.68
C LYS A 139 16.49 -0.17 -2.97
N ILE A 140 15.26 0.22 -3.21
CA ILE A 140 14.15 -0.68 -3.56
C ILE A 140 13.32 -0.02 -4.65
N LYS A 141 12.81 -0.82 -5.59
CA LYS A 141 11.95 -0.35 -6.66
C LYS A 141 10.58 -1.00 -6.55
N THR A 142 9.52 -0.19 -6.57
CA THR A 142 8.15 -0.69 -6.65
C THR A 142 7.86 -1.33 -8.02
N LYS A 143 6.93 -2.29 -8.06
CA LYS A 143 6.49 -2.89 -9.32
C LYS A 143 5.83 -1.84 -10.22
N ILE A 144 5.86 -2.06 -11.53
CA ILE A 144 5.13 -1.24 -12.49
C ILE A 144 3.67 -1.68 -12.54
N LEU A 145 2.74 -0.73 -12.51
CA LEU A 145 1.35 -1.00 -12.86
C LEU A 145 1.20 -0.93 -14.38
N SER A 146 0.95 -2.07 -14.98
CA SER A 146 0.78 -2.17 -16.43
C SER A 146 -0.65 -1.81 -16.84
N SER A 147 -1.00 -0.51 -16.83
CA SER A 147 -2.32 -0.01 -17.24
C SER A 147 -2.16 1.05 -18.34
N VAL A 148 -2.80 0.88 -19.49
CA VAL A 148 -2.86 1.95 -20.51
C VAL A 148 -3.99 2.94 -20.23
N ILE A 149 -5.03 2.51 -19.50
CA ILE A 149 -6.13 3.40 -19.09
C ILE A 149 -5.64 4.45 -18.08
N LEU A 150 -4.80 4.03 -17.11
CA LEU A 150 -4.35 4.92 -16.03
C LEU A 150 -3.03 5.62 -16.33
N ASN A 151 -2.13 5.02 -17.13
CA ASN A 151 -0.76 5.51 -17.30
C ASN A 151 -0.66 6.93 -17.88
N ASN A 152 -1.61 7.34 -18.68
CA ASN A 152 -1.64 8.67 -19.29
C ASN A 152 -2.47 9.69 -18.50
N ASN A 153 -2.89 9.35 -17.29
CA ASN A 153 -3.73 10.21 -16.46
C ASN A 153 -2.92 10.85 -15.34
N GLU A 154 -2.96 12.18 -15.22
CA GLU A 154 -2.26 12.92 -14.15
C GLU A 154 -2.72 12.51 -12.74
N ARG A 155 -3.99 12.09 -12.60
CA ARG A 155 -4.56 11.59 -11.35
C ARG A 155 -4.32 10.07 -11.13
N LYS A 156 -3.43 9.42 -11.89
CA LYS A 156 -3.17 7.98 -11.82
C LYS A 156 -2.98 7.49 -10.38
N LYS A 157 -2.11 8.14 -9.63
CA LYS A 157 -1.82 7.77 -8.24
C LYS A 157 -3.07 7.82 -7.35
N GLU A 158 -3.85 8.86 -7.50
CA GLU A 158 -5.10 9.03 -6.76
C GLU A 158 -6.08 7.91 -7.11
N TYR A 159 -6.26 7.61 -8.39
CA TYR A 159 -7.15 6.55 -8.85
C TYR A 159 -6.75 5.18 -8.32
N ILE A 160 -5.46 4.84 -8.36
CA ILE A 160 -4.93 3.60 -7.79
C ILE A 160 -5.21 3.55 -6.29
N ASN A 161 -4.92 4.62 -5.56
CA ASN A 161 -5.15 4.69 -4.11
C ASN A 161 -6.64 4.53 -3.77
N LYS A 162 -7.55 5.12 -4.54
CA LYS A 162 -8.99 4.96 -4.34
C LYS A 162 -9.45 3.51 -4.60
N ILE A 163 -8.99 2.88 -5.65
CA ILE A 163 -9.29 1.48 -5.93
C ILE A 163 -8.81 0.58 -4.77
N ILE A 164 -7.59 0.80 -4.28
CA ILE A 164 -7.03 0.05 -3.16
C ILE A 164 -7.79 0.30 -1.85
N GLU A 165 -8.12 1.57 -1.56
CA GLU A 165 -8.93 1.95 -0.39
C GLU A 165 -10.27 1.24 -0.40
N TRP A 166 -10.96 1.20 -1.54
CA TRP A 166 -12.28 0.62 -1.66
C TRP A 166 -12.29 -0.91 -1.67
N SER A 167 -11.29 -1.53 -2.26
CA SER A 167 -11.18 -2.99 -2.37
C SER A 167 -10.48 -3.64 -1.18
N GLY A 168 -9.70 -2.88 -0.41
CA GLY A 168 -8.92 -3.38 0.72
C GLY A 168 -7.71 -4.23 0.33
N TYR A 169 -7.33 -4.28 -0.94
CA TYR A 169 -6.24 -5.12 -1.46
C TYR A 169 -4.96 -4.33 -1.73
N LYS A 170 -3.83 -5.05 -1.74
CA LYS A 170 -2.50 -4.44 -1.82
C LYS A 170 -1.86 -4.52 -3.19
N SER A 171 -2.31 -5.44 -4.03
CA SER A 171 -1.71 -5.65 -5.35
C SER A 171 -2.74 -5.75 -6.46
N MET A 172 -2.35 -5.29 -7.64
CA MET A 172 -3.12 -5.35 -8.89
C MET A 172 -2.25 -5.94 -9.99
N GLU A 173 -2.61 -7.11 -10.51
CA GLU A 173 -1.97 -7.80 -11.62
C GLU A 173 -2.86 -7.73 -12.85
N LEU A 174 -2.37 -7.14 -13.96
CA LEU A 174 -3.12 -7.10 -15.21
C LEU A 174 -3.21 -8.48 -15.85
N ILE A 175 -4.40 -9.07 -15.85
CA ILE A 175 -4.66 -10.40 -16.44
C ILE A 175 -5.30 -10.31 -17.83
N TYR A 176 -6.01 -9.23 -18.14
CA TYR A 176 -6.64 -9.02 -19.44
C TYR A 176 -6.65 -7.55 -19.84
N ARG A 177 -6.39 -7.31 -21.13
CA ARG A 177 -6.54 -6.00 -21.78
C ARG A 177 -7.16 -6.21 -23.16
N GLY A 178 -8.27 -5.55 -23.44
CA GLY A 178 -9.02 -5.76 -24.67
C GLY A 178 -8.21 -5.56 -25.94
N THR A 179 -7.51 -4.43 -26.07
CA THR A 179 -6.68 -4.14 -27.27
C THR A 179 -5.48 -5.09 -27.44
N ARG A 180 -5.04 -5.79 -26.39
CA ARG A 180 -3.93 -6.75 -26.45
C ARG A 180 -4.41 -8.20 -26.69
N ASP A 181 -5.47 -8.59 -25.99
CA ASP A 181 -5.87 -9.99 -25.85
C ASP A 181 -7.11 -10.34 -26.68
N GLY A 182 -7.78 -9.34 -27.28
CA GLY A 182 -9.03 -9.47 -28.03
C GLY A 182 -10.20 -8.75 -27.34
N MET A 183 -11.16 -8.28 -28.11
CA MET A 183 -12.29 -7.45 -27.67
C MET A 183 -13.62 -8.22 -27.74
N THR A 184 -13.63 -9.48 -27.37
CA THR A 184 -14.84 -10.31 -27.36
C THR A 184 -15.08 -10.93 -25.99
N ALA A 185 -16.33 -11.36 -25.75
CA ALA A 185 -16.69 -12.12 -24.55
C ALA A 185 -15.82 -13.37 -24.36
N ASN A 186 -15.56 -14.10 -25.43
CA ASN A 186 -14.69 -15.28 -25.42
C ASN A 186 -13.26 -14.95 -24.99
N ASP A 187 -12.69 -13.84 -25.49
CA ASP A 187 -11.35 -13.40 -25.09
C ASP A 187 -11.28 -13.05 -23.61
N PHE A 188 -12.31 -12.36 -23.09
CA PHE A 188 -12.46 -12.05 -21.67
C PHE A 188 -12.51 -13.33 -20.83
N HIS A 189 -13.40 -14.27 -21.15
CA HIS A 189 -13.56 -15.51 -20.39
C HIS A 189 -12.29 -16.37 -20.39
N ASN A 190 -11.61 -16.48 -21.52
CA ASN A 190 -10.33 -17.21 -21.62
C ASN A 190 -9.25 -16.68 -20.68
N LYS A 191 -9.28 -15.40 -20.35
CA LYS A 191 -8.27 -14.74 -19.50
C LYS A 191 -8.72 -14.57 -18.05
N CYS A 192 -10.01 -14.33 -17.81
CA CYS A 192 -10.52 -13.87 -16.54
C CYS A 192 -11.24 -14.95 -15.72
N ASP A 193 -11.71 -16.03 -16.34
CA ASP A 193 -12.44 -17.07 -15.62
C ASP A 193 -11.59 -17.75 -14.56
N ASN A 194 -12.19 -17.94 -13.39
CA ASN A 194 -11.58 -18.60 -12.22
C ASN A 194 -10.30 -17.93 -11.70
N LYS A 195 -10.07 -16.65 -11.99
CA LYS A 195 -8.87 -15.91 -11.53
C LYS A 195 -9.02 -15.30 -10.14
N GLY A 196 -10.15 -15.50 -9.46
CA GLY A 196 -10.43 -14.92 -8.15
C GLY A 196 -11.03 -13.52 -8.26
N LYS A 197 -10.71 -12.68 -7.30
CA LYS A 197 -11.26 -11.32 -7.19
C LYS A 197 -10.63 -10.40 -8.23
N THR A 198 -11.44 -9.54 -8.81
CA THR A 198 -11.00 -8.67 -9.92
C THR A 198 -11.53 -7.24 -9.83
N ILE A 199 -10.76 -6.33 -10.38
CA ILE A 199 -11.20 -4.99 -10.78
C ILE A 199 -11.27 -4.95 -12.29
N CYS A 200 -12.42 -4.55 -12.84
CA CYS A 200 -12.57 -4.23 -14.25
C CYS A 200 -12.54 -2.71 -14.41
N LEU A 201 -11.65 -2.20 -15.27
CA LEU A 201 -11.58 -0.80 -15.67
C LEU A 201 -12.07 -0.66 -17.10
N PHE A 202 -12.90 0.33 -17.35
CA PHE A 202 -13.41 0.71 -18.68
C PHE A 202 -13.01 2.14 -19.00
N LEU A 203 -12.59 2.36 -20.23
CA LEU A 203 -12.41 3.66 -20.83
C LEU A 203 -13.35 3.77 -22.01
N ASN A 204 -14.27 4.73 -22.00
CA ASN A 204 -15.20 4.97 -23.11
C ASN A 204 -14.70 6.06 -24.06
N ASP A 205 -15.47 6.33 -25.13
CA ASP A 205 -15.18 7.33 -26.15
C ASP A 205 -15.28 8.79 -25.67
N LYS A 206 -15.84 9.01 -24.48
CA LYS A 206 -15.94 10.30 -23.80
C LYS A 206 -14.83 10.51 -22.76
N ASP A 207 -13.82 9.65 -22.75
CA ASP A 207 -12.72 9.63 -21.78
C ASP A 207 -13.14 9.45 -20.33
N ASN A 208 -14.35 8.91 -20.10
CA ASN A 208 -14.76 8.48 -18.78
C ASN A 208 -14.01 7.21 -18.39
N ILE A 209 -13.49 7.19 -17.17
CA ILE A 209 -12.85 6.02 -16.56
C ILE A 209 -13.75 5.54 -15.41
N PHE A 210 -14.23 4.32 -15.53
CA PHE A 210 -15.15 3.71 -14.57
C PHE A 210 -14.98 2.20 -14.55
N GLY A 211 -15.74 1.53 -13.69
CA GLY A 211 -15.65 0.08 -13.64
C GLY A 211 -16.38 -0.55 -12.49
N GLY A 212 -15.97 -1.78 -12.17
CA GLY A 212 -16.53 -2.53 -11.06
C GLY A 212 -15.52 -3.49 -10.43
N TYR A 213 -15.74 -3.74 -9.15
CA TYR A 213 -15.07 -4.76 -8.38
C TYR A 213 -15.97 -5.97 -8.21
N SER A 214 -15.42 -7.14 -8.52
CA SER A 214 -16.03 -8.43 -8.20
C SER A 214 -15.18 -9.20 -7.22
N SER A 215 -15.73 -9.54 -6.07
CA SER A 215 -15.13 -10.51 -5.14
C SER A 215 -15.38 -11.96 -5.57
N ILE A 216 -16.24 -12.16 -6.56
CA ILE A 216 -16.62 -13.44 -7.12
C ILE A 216 -15.80 -13.69 -8.38
N PRO A 217 -15.16 -14.87 -8.54
CA PRO A 217 -14.48 -15.24 -9.78
C PRO A 217 -15.46 -15.26 -10.95
N TRP A 218 -15.08 -14.69 -12.08
CA TRP A 218 -15.83 -14.82 -13.33
C TRP A 218 -15.89 -16.27 -13.79
N THR A 219 -16.98 -16.63 -14.43
CA THR A 219 -17.19 -17.92 -15.10
C THR A 219 -18.13 -17.74 -16.29
N ASN A 220 -18.19 -18.73 -17.17
CA ASN A 220 -19.11 -18.75 -18.31
C ASN A 220 -20.29 -19.74 -18.13
N ASN A 221 -20.65 -20.04 -16.88
CA ASN A 221 -21.58 -21.12 -16.55
C ASN A 221 -23.05 -20.69 -16.40
N GLU A 222 -23.40 -19.48 -16.85
CA GLU A 222 -24.79 -18.95 -16.83
C GLU A 222 -25.41 -18.88 -15.41
N VAL A 223 -24.59 -18.73 -14.37
CA VAL A 223 -25.03 -18.70 -12.97
C VAL A 223 -24.73 -17.33 -12.36
N ASP A 224 -25.78 -16.63 -11.99
CA ASP A 224 -25.69 -15.36 -11.29
C ASP A 224 -25.29 -15.54 -9.83
N LYS A 225 -24.54 -14.62 -9.29
CA LYS A 225 -24.04 -14.68 -7.92
C LYS A 225 -24.17 -13.34 -7.21
N THR A 226 -24.21 -13.43 -5.88
CA THR A 226 -24.31 -12.27 -4.98
C THR A 226 -23.17 -12.26 -4.01
N ALA A 227 -22.50 -11.11 -3.89
CA ALA A 227 -21.59 -10.79 -2.81
C ALA A 227 -21.75 -9.33 -2.43
N ASN A 228 -21.86 -9.09 -1.12
CA ASN A 228 -22.18 -7.75 -0.58
C ASN A 228 -21.03 -6.76 -0.67
N ASP A 229 -19.82 -7.23 -0.95
CA ASP A 229 -18.61 -6.42 -1.07
C ASP A 229 -18.31 -5.99 -2.52
N CYS A 230 -19.09 -6.46 -3.50
CA CYS A 230 -19.01 -5.96 -4.87
C CYS A 230 -19.41 -4.48 -4.94
N PHE A 231 -18.84 -3.74 -5.85
CA PHE A 231 -19.19 -2.34 -6.07
C PHE A 231 -18.91 -1.89 -7.51
N LEU A 232 -19.62 -0.87 -7.96
CA LEU A 232 -19.25 -0.08 -9.13
C LEU A 232 -18.52 1.19 -8.68
N PHE A 233 -17.84 1.83 -9.63
CA PHE A 233 -17.17 3.10 -9.36
C PHE A 233 -16.98 3.93 -10.62
N THR A 234 -16.80 5.24 -10.43
CA THR A 234 -16.29 6.17 -11.44
C THR A 234 -15.00 6.80 -10.91
N LEU A 235 -13.99 6.93 -11.78
CA LEU A 235 -12.75 7.64 -11.48
C LEU A 235 -12.73 9.02 -12.17
N SER A 236 -13.16 9.06 -13.44
CA SER A 236 -13.43 10.30 -14.17
C SER A 236 -14.72 10.16 -14.96
N ASN A 237 -15.46 11.25 -15.08
CA ASN A 237 -16.75 11.29 -15.75
C ASN A 237 -17.05 12.70 -16.28
N ILE A 238 -18.09 12.81 -17.12
CA ILE A 238 -18.49 14.07 -17.75
C ILE A 238 -18.91 15.17 -16.75
N TYR A 239 -19.21 14.84 -15.50
CA TYR A 239 -19.60 15.79 -14.47
C TYR A 239 -18.42 16.31 -13.65
N ASN A 240 -17.20 15.81 -13.91
CA ASN A 240 -15.99 16.13 -13.15
C ASN A 240 -16.15 15.92 -11.63
N THR A 241 -16.93 14.90 -11.23
CA THR A 241 -17.02 14.54 -9.80
C THR A 241 -15.75 13.87 -9.34
N GLU A 242 -15.49 13.91 -8.04
CA GLU A 242 -14.41 13.14 -7.44
C GLU A 242 -14.65 11.63 -7.64
N PRO A 243 -13.57 10.81 -7.63
CA PRO A 243 -13.69 9.37 -7.68
C PRO A 243 -14.68 8.86 -6.65
N THR A 244 -15.70 8.12 -7.11
CA THR A 244 -16.83 7.73 -6.27
C THR A 244 -17.13 6.26 -6.41
N LYS A 245 -17.34 5.60 -5.26
CA LYS A 245 -17.77 4.21 -5.13
C LYS A 245 -19.28 4.13 -5.03
N PHE A 246 -19.90 3.21 -5.78
CA PHE A 246 -21.32 2.88 -5.75
C PHE A 246 -21.49 1.49 -5.10
N PRO A 247 -21.89 1.41 -3.84
CA PRO A 247 -21.97 0.14 -3.11
C PRO A 247 -23.13 -0.70 -3.64
N TYR A 248 -22.97 -2.02 -3.51
CA TYR A 248 -24.04 -2.99 -3.72
C TYR A 248 -25.15 -2.80 -2.66
N VAL A 249 -26.41 -2.93 -3.08
CA VAL A 249 -27.57 -2.75 -2.19
C VAL A 249 -28.58 -3.88 -2.26
N GLN A 250 -28.75 -4.54 -3.41
CA GLN A 250 -29.81 -5.54 -3.58
C GLN A 250 -29.60 -6.49 -4.75
N GLU A 251 -30.29 -7.62 -4.69
CA GLU A 251 -30.41 -8.63 -5.76
C GLU A 251 -29.08 -9.32 -6.09
N ARG A 252 -28.67 -9.27 -7.35
CA ARG A 252 -27.44 -9.91 -7.84
C ARG A 252 -26.35 -8.88 -8.04
N SER A 253 -25.14 -9.17 -7.58
CA SER A 253 -24.02 -8.24 -7.75
C SER A 253 -23.27 -8.47 -9.06
N VAL A 254 -23.20 -9.72 -9.52
CA VAL A 254 -22.61 -10.08 -10.81
C VAL A 254 -23.44 -11.17 -11.52
N CYS A 255 -23.46 -11.09 -12.84
CA CYS A 255 -24.08 -12.12 -13.69
C CYS A 255 -23.00 -12.77 -14.57
N HIS A 256 -23.17 -14.06 -14.80
CA HIS A 256 -22.24 -14.85 -15.60
C HIS A 256 -22.97 -15.36 -16.86
N ALA A 257 -22.47 -14.96 -18.01
CA ALA A 257 -23.02 -15.41 -19.29
C ALA A 257 -21.92 -15.49 -20.35
N SER A 258 -21.91 -16.60 -21.08
CA SER A 258 -20.85 -16.93 -22.04
C SER A 258 -20.69 -15.93 -23.20
N ASN A 259 -21.78 -15.24 -23.53
CA ASN A 259 -21.81 -14.22 -24.60
C ASN A 259 -21.70 -12.77 -24.07
N TYR A 260 -21.32 -12.59 -22.83
CA TYR A 260 -21.01 -11.31 -22.22
C TYR A 260 -19.59 -11.30 -21.65
N GLY A 261 -18.97 -10.14 -21.61
CA GLY A 261 -17.84 -9.89 -20.76
C GLY A 261 -18.31 -9.67 -19.31
N PRO A 262 -17.70 -8.76 -18.55
CA PRO A 262 -18.16 -8.50 -17.20
C PRO A 262 -19.56 -7.90 -17.17
N ILE A 263 -20.44 -8.48 -16.34
CA ILE A 263 -21.79 -7.98 -16.06
C ILE A 263 -21.91 -7.72 -14.56
N PHE A 264 -22.25 -6.50 -14.21
CA PHE A 264 -22.54 -6.10 -12.83
C PHE A 264 -24.03 -5.77 -12.66
N GLY A 265 -24.65 -6.30 -11.60
CA GLY A 265 -26.06 -6.06 -11.26
C GLY A 265 -27.04 -6.93 -12.02
N ASN A 266 -28.19 -7.21 -11.37
CA ASN A 266 -29.29 -8.02 -11.93
C ASN A 266 -29.94 -7.37 -13.16
N GLY A 267 -30.06 -6.04 -13.14
CA GLY A 267 -30.63 -5.24 -14.24
C GLY A 267 -29.61 -4.85 -15.29
N THR A 268 -28.39 -5.43 -15.30
CA THR A 268 -27.28 -5.01 -16.14
C THR A 268 -26.86 -3.54 -15.87
N ASP A 269 -26.60 -3.24 -14.59
CA ASP A 269 -26.13 -1.89 -14.19
C ASP A 269 -24.92 -1.45 -15.00
N LEU A 270 -24.02 -2.40 -15.31
CA LEU A 270 -22.90 -2.19 -16.21
C LEU A 270 -22.56 -3.51 -16.91
N TYR A 271 -22.44 -3.51 -18.23
CA TYR A 271 -22.18 -4.73 -19.01
C TYR A 271 -21.47 -4.48 -20.32
N LEU A 272 -20.73 -5.50 -20.77
CA LEU A 272 -20.19 -5.63 -22.12
C LEU A 272 -20.77 -6.88 -22.80
N TYR A 273 -21.25 -6.74 -24.04
CA TYR A 273 -21.92 -7.83 -24.75
C TYR A 273 -21.15 -8.25 -25.99
N ASN A 274 -20.88 -9.54 -26.09
CA ASN A 274 -20.31 -10.27 -27.24
C ASN A 274 -19.06 -9.61 -27.87
N ASN A 275 -19.24 -8.70 -28.82
CA ASN A 275 -18.16 -7.92 -29.40
C ASN A 275 -18.15 -6.51 -28.80
N PHE A 276 -17.15 -6.20 -27.99
CA PHE A 276 -17.03 -4.96 -27.23
C PHE A 276 -16.76 -3.73 -28.08
N MET A 277 -16.39 -3.93 -29.36
CA MET A 277 -16.17 -2.82 -30.30
C MET A 277 -17.44 -2.33 -30.98
N ASN A 278 -18.57 -3.05 -30.86
CA ASN A 278 -19.84 -2.62 -31.44
C ASN A 278 -20.46 -1.48 -30.62
N ASP A 279 -20.86 -0.41 -31.29
CA ASP A 279 -21.37 0.82 -30.67
C ASP A 279 -22.59 0.65 -29.75
N ASN A 280 -23.40 -0.39 -29.97
CA ASN A 280 -24.62 -0.66 -29.23
C ASN A 280 -24.55 -1.97 -28.43
N SER A 281 -23.36 -2.47 -28.13
CA SER A 281 -23.16 -3.72 -27.43
C SER A 281 -22.93 -3.53 -25.93
N ASN A 282 -22.34 -2.40 -25.52
CA ASN A 282 -21.94 -2.14 -24.17
C ASN A 282 -22.85 -1.09 -23.55
N GLY A 283 -23.22 -1.26 -22.30
CA GLY A 283 -24.19 -0.33 -21.73
C GLY A 283 -24.27 -0.32 -20.22
N SER A 284 -25.16 0.58 -19.76
CA SER A 284 -25.51 0.73 -18.36
C SER A 284 -27.00 0.97 -18.22
N ARG A 285 -27.63 0.29 -17.26
CA ARG A 285 -28.99 0.58 -16.75
C ARG A 285 -28.97 1.00 -15.29
N PHE A 286 -27.80 1.44 -14.83
CA PHE A 286 -27.61 1.96 -13.48
C PHE A 286 -28.57 3.11 -13.14
N PRO A 287 -29.12 3.19 -11.94
CA PRO A 287 -28.95 2.26 -10.83
C PRO A 287 -29.98 1.13 -10.82
N GLY A 288 -29.56 -0.04 -10.35
CA GLY A 288 -30.40 -1.21 -10.11
C GLY A 288 -29.94 -1.93 -8.86
N SER A 289 -28.93 -2.77 -8.96
CA SER A 289 -28.31 -3.49 -7.83
C SER A 289 -27.30 -2.66 -7.05
N PHE A 290 -26.85 -1.53 -7.59
CA PHE A 290 -25.90 -0.64 -6.94
C PHE A 290 -26.50 0.75 -6.69
N GLN A 291 -26.14 1.36 -5.57
CA GLN A 291 -26.67 2.64 -5.14
C GLN A 291 -26.08 3.81 -5.92
N ASP A 292 -26.90 4.63 -6.52
CA ASP A 292 -26.47 5.91 -7.11
C ASP A 292 -26.32 6.99 -6.03
N THR A 293 -25.13 7.13 -5.51
CA THR A 293 -24.81 8.14 -4.47
C THR A 293 -24.64 9.55 -5.03
N LEU A 294 -24.59 9.71 -6.35
CA LEU A 294 -24.42 11.00 -7.03
C LEU A 294 -25.70 11.52 -7.70
N GLY A 295 -26.73 10.67 -7.81
CA GLY A 295 -27.99 11.04 -8.47
C GLY A 295 -27.85 11.31 -9.97
N LYS A 296 -26.88 10.66 -10.65
CA LYS A 296 -26.59 10.87 -12.08
C LYS A 296 -27.12 9.75 -12.98
N GLY A 297 -27.55 8.63 -12.38
CA GLY A 297 -28.01 7.48 -13.13
C GLY A 297 -26.95 6.94 -14.08
N LYS A 298 -27.40 6.27 -15.14
CA LYS A 298 -26.51 5.64 -16.13
C LYS A 298 -25.58 6.62 -16.86
N SER A 299 -25.91 7.92 -16.88
CA SER A 299 -25.09 8.94 -17.53
C SER A 299 -23.68 9.06 -16.96
N ILE A 300 -23.49 8.65 -15.69
CA ILE A 300 -22.17 8.63 -15.04
C ILE A 300 -21.18 7.70 -15.76
N PHE A 301 -21.70 6.65 -16.40
CA PHE A 301 -20.92 5.66 -17.17
C PHE A 301 -21.01 5.90 -18.68
N THR A 302 -22.21 6.23 -19.19
CA THR A 302 -22.41 6.39 -20.64
C THR A 302 -21.85 7.69 -21.18
N GLY A 303 -21.72 8.71 -20.34
CA GLY A 303 -21.31 10.05 -20.81
C GLY A 303 -22.42 10.80 -21.56
N ASP A 304 -23.69 10.43 -21.37
CA ASP A 304 -24.84 11.13 -21.94
C ASP A 304 -25.50 12.02 -20.88
N PHE A 305 -25.29 13.33 -20.93
CA PHE A 305 -25.87 14.30 -19.99
C PHE A 305 -27.39 14.24 -19.89
N ASN A 306 -28.06 13.89 -20.97
CA ASN A 306 -29.52 13.80 -20.99
C ASN A 306 -30.04 12.49 -20.39
N ASN A 307 -29.15 11.57 -20.03
CA ASN A 307 -29.48 10.26 -19.48
C ASN A 307 -30.44 9.40 -20.35
N ASN A 308 -30.50 9.67 -21.66
CA ASN A 308 -31.39 9.00 -22.59
C ASN A 308 -30.74 7.72 -23.14
N ASN A 309 -29.46 7.77 -23.45
CA ASN A 309 -28.73 6.65 -24.01
C ASN A 309 -28.23 5.72 -22.92
N LYS A 310 -28.48 4.43 -23.08
CA LYS A 310 -27.93 3.38 -22.19
C LYS A 310 -26.61 2.79 -22.71
N TYR A 311 -26.22 3.10 -23.92
CA TYR A 311 -25.04 2.54 -24.56
C TYR A 311 -23.84 3.49 -24.47
N PHE A 312 -22.65 2.93 -24.50
CA PHE A 312 -21.39 3.65 -24.63
C PHE A 312 -20.45 2.91 -25.57
N LYS A 313 -19.57 3.65 -26.20
CA LYS A 313 -18.49 3.15 -27.05
C LYS A 313 -17.28 2.88 -26.18
N LEU A 314 -16.78 1.63 -26.18
CA LEU A 314 -15.61 1.27 -25.42
C LEU A 314 -14.33 1.56 -26.23
N LYS A 315 -13.35 2.24 -25.63
CA LYS A 315 -12.00 2.39 -26.15
C LYS A 315 -11.08 1.28 -25.63
N GLU A 316 -11.20 0.96 -24.32
CA GLU A 316 -10.37 -0.04 -23.69
C GLU A 316 -11.08 -0.67 -22.49
N ILE A 317 -10.76 -1.92 -22.24
CA ILE A 317 -11.05 -2.62 -20.99
C ILE A 317 -9.75 -3.23 -20.44
N GLU A 318 -9.56 -3.09 -19.15
CA GLU A 318 -8.49 -3.79 -18.42
C GLU A 318 -9.09 -4.51 -17.22
N VAL A 319 -8.64 -5.75 -17.01
CA VAL A 319 -9.04 -6.53 -15.82
C VAL A 319 -7.80 -6.86 -15.03
N PHE A 320 -7.86 -6.51 -13.76
CA PHE A 320 -6.80 -6.76 -12.79
C PHE A 320 -7.27 -7.81 -11.78
N LYS A 321 -6.47 -8.85 -11.60
CA LYS A 321 -6.56 -9.71 -10.43
C LYS A 321 -6.02 -8.93 -9.24
N ILE A 322 -6.68 -9.06 -8.10
CA ILE A 322 -6.29 -8.39 -6.86
C ILE A 322 -6.05 -9.38 -5.73
N SER A 323 -5.08 -9.07 -4.86
CA SER A 323 -4.65 -9.94 -3.76
C SER A 323 -4.17 -9.13 -2.55
#